data_bca036d3e1fd76cc14f6297de7d0d0cd
#
_entry.id   bca036d3e1fd76cc14f6297de7d0d0cd
#
_cell.length_a   1.000
_cell.length_b   1.000
_cell.length_c   1.000
_cell.angle_alpha   90.00
_cell.angle_beta   90.00
_cell.angle_gamma   90.00
#
_symmetry.space_group_name_H-M   'P 1'
#
loop_
_entity.id
_entity.type
_entity.pdbx_description
1 polymer ?
#
loop_
_entity_poly.entity_id
_entity_poly.type
_entity_poly.pdbx_seq_one_letter_code
_entity_poly.pdbx_strand_id
1 'polypeptide(L)'
;AVLMLTAMFAGCASKETTTDTPAASTDTAEPAKTDENTAAEETPAAEPASEEGKVFNIYAWNEEFKGFFEKYYTVPEGVTVNWIITPSADGAYQDKLDEALLNQENASADDKVDLFLAEADYIQKYTESPVTQDITALGVTDFSNTYAYTVQAASDASGVVKGVSFQCCPAALIYRRSIAKDVLGTDDPAEVQAKLDSWDKFNAVAADAKAKGYLMTADEAAN
;
A
#
# COMPACT_ATOMS: atom_id res chain seq x y z
N ALA A 1 15.83 -5.43 -37.85
CA ALA A 1 14.58 -5.42 -38.61
C ALA A 1 13.45 -5.04 -37.64
N VAL A 2 12.98 -3.80 -37.81
CA VAL A 2 11.87 -3.21 -37.02
C VAL A 2 10.58 -3.56 -37.77
N LEU A 3 9.61 -4.11 -37.07
CA LEU A 3 8.25 -4.26 -37.59
C LEU A 3 7.31 -3.40 -36.71
N MET A 4 6.92 -2.25 -37.24
CA MET A 4 5.82 -1.44 -36.72
C MET A 4 4.50 -2.06 -37.18
N LEU A 5 3.57 -2.29 -36.25
CA LEU A 5 2.18 -2.61 -36.55
C LEU A 5 1.30 -1.47 -36.02
N THR A 6 0.85 -0.61 -36.93
CA THR A 6 -0.17 0.42 -36.70
C THR A 6 -1.55 -0.20 -36.89
N ALA A 7 -2.41 -0.19 -35.87
CA ALA A 7 -3.82 -0.45 -35.99
C ALA A 7 -4.63 0.83 -35.80
N MET A 8 -5.26 1.26 -36.90
CA MET A 8 -6.29 2.33 -36.92
C MET A 8 -7.61 1.77 -36.42
N PHE A 9 -8.25 2.45 -35.49
CA PHE A 9 -9.69 2.28 -35.25
C PHE A 9 -10.42 3.56 -35.67
N ALA A 10 -11.27 3.37 -36.69
CA ALA A 10 -12.21 4.35 -37.20
C ALA A 10 -13.42 4.44 -36.26
N GLY A 11 -13.85 5.65 -35.98
CA GLY A 11 -15.04 5.95 -35.21
C GLY A 11 -16.33 5.75 -36.02
N CYS A 12 -17.43 5.61 -35.30
CA CYS A 12 -18.76 5.95 -35.80
C CYS A 12 -19.53 6.69 -34.73
N ALA A 13 -20.03 7.86 -35.15
CA ALA A 13 -20.77 8.83 -34.37
C ALA A 13 -22.28 8.60 -34.44
N SER A 14 -22.94 9.06 -33.38
CA SER A 14 -24.26 9.75 -33.32
C SER A 14 -25.55 9.08 -33.76
N LYS A 15 -26.54 9.09 -32.90
CA LYS A 15 -27.76 9.93 -33.11
C LYS A 15 -28.63 9.97 -31.86
N GLU A 16 -28.87 11.23 -31.40
CA GLU A 16 -29.99 11.60 -30.55
C GLU A 16 -31.30 11.40 -31.27
N THR A 17 -32.36 11.05 -30.56
CA THR A 17 -33.70 11.55 -30.85
C THR A 17 -34.58 11.53 -29.59
N THR A 18 -35.22 12.65 -29.39
CA THR A 18 -36.06 13.17 -28.34
C THR A 18 -37.50 12.59 -28.33
N THR A 19 -38.13 12.79 -27.12
CA THR A 19 -39.57 13.03 -26.84
C THR A 19 -40.54 11.84 -26.98
N ASP A 20 -41.33 11.51 -25.95
CA ASP A 20 -42.54 12.19 -25.46
C ASP A 20 -43.15 11.47 -24.24
N THR A 21 -43.68 12.29 -23.32
CA THR A 21 -44.60 11.87 -22.25
C THR A 21 -46.03 12.04 -22.79
N PRO A 22 -47.03 11.21 -22.38
CA PRO A 22 -48.02 11.78 -21.48
C PRO A 22 -48.65 10.85 -20.42
N ALA A 23 -49.01 11.52 -19.39
CA ALA A 23 -49.95 11.49 -18.29
C ALA A 23 -51.11 10.45 -18.20
N ALA A 24 -51.27 10.04 -16.92
CA ALA A 24 -52.48 9.90 -16.10
C ALA A 24 -53.62 8.97 -16.51
N SER A 25 -53.98 8.08 -15.58
CA SER A 25 -55.36 7.97 -15.07
C SER A 25 -55.42 7.17 -13.76
N THR A 26 -56.06 7.78 -12.83
CA THR A 26 -56.63 7.31 -11.56
C THR A 26 -57.63 6.17 -11.77
N ASP A 27 -57.69 5.18 -10.88
CA ASP A 27 -58.98 4.81 -10.29
C ASP A 27 -58.82 4.09 -8.93
N THR A 28 -59.75 4.40 -8.07
CA THR A 28 -59.97 4.13 -6.66
C THR A 28 -60.80 2.86 -6.49
N ALA A 29 -60.44 1.99 -5.54
CA ALA A 29 -61.42 1.21 -4.76
C ALA A 29 -60.78 0.46 -3.58
N GLU A 30 -61.15 0.84 -2.39
CA GLU A 30 -61.21 0.08 -1.12
C GLU A 30 -62.68 -0.29 -0.87
N PRO A 31 -63.08 -1.15 0.13
CA PRO A 31 -62.35 -2.03 1.04
C PRO A 31 -62.99 -3.46 1.20
N ALA A 32 -62.27 -4.38 1.87
CA ALA A 32 -62.96 -5.35 2.75
C ALA A 32 -61.99 -5.93 3.81
N LYS A 33 -62.37 -5.72 5.05
CA LYS A 33 -61.77 -6.33 6.27
C LYS A 33 -62.16 -7.80 6.36
N THR A 34 -61.22 -8.63 6.86
CA THR A 34 -61.56 -9.73 7.76
C THR A 34 -60.35 -10.01 8.66
N ASP A 35 -60.58 -9.94 9.95
CA ASP A 35 -59.68 -10.33 11.04
C ASP A 35 -59.48 -11.85 11.04
N GLU A 36 -58.25 -12.27 11.21
CA GLU A 36 -57.98 -13.43 12.07
C GLU A 36 -56.53 -13.39 12.61
N ASN A 37 -56.47 -13.23 13.89
CA ASN A 37 -55.28 -13.20 14.72
C ASN A 37 -54.73 -14.63 14.87
N THR A 38 -53.53 -14.90 14.38
CA THR A 38 -52.71 -16.02 14.86
C THR A 38 -51.32 -15.50 15.11
N ALA A 39 -51.01 -15.26 16.37
CA ALA A 39 -49.68 -14.95 16.82
C ALA A 39 -48.75 -16.16 16.52
N ALA A 40 -47.94 -16.04 15.49
CA ALA A 40 -46.76 -16.85 15.31
C ALA A 40 -45.65 -16.18 16.14
N GLU A 41 -45.20 -16.89 17.15
CA GLU A 41 -44.03 -16.59 17.96
C GLU A 41 -42.83 -16.55 17.02
N GLU A 42 -42.38 -15.32 16.64
CA GLU A 42 -41.14 -15.15 15.94
C GLU A 42 -39.98 -15.55 16.85
N THR A 43 -39.45 -16.74 16.58
CA THR A 43 -38.13 -17.12 17.06
C THR A 43 -37.17 -16.08 16.55
N PRO A 44 -36.35 -15.40 17.40
CA PRO A 44 -35.35 -14.47 16.92
C PRO A 44 -34.44 -15.23 15.94
N ALA A 45 -34.34 -14.76 14.70
CA ALA A 45 -33.33 -15.22 13.78
C ALA A 45 -32.00 -15.02 14.50
N ALA A 46 -31.27 -16.11 14.73
CA ALA A 46 -29.90 -16.03 15.21
C ALA A 46 -29.15 -15.11 14.25
N GLU A 47 -28.62 -13.99 14.75
CA GLU A 47 -27.65 -13.20 14.02
C GLU A 47 -26.57 -14.18 13.52
N PRO A 48 -26.14 -14.09 12.25
CA PRO A 48 -25.02 -14.90 11.79
C PRO A 48 -23.87 -14.61 12.73
N ALA A 49 -23.40 -15.65 13.43
CA ALA A 49 -22.21 -15.57 14.25
C ALA A 49 -21.13 -14.96 13.35
N SER A 50 -20.60 -13.79 13.69
CA SER A 50 -19.44 -13.25 13.04
C SER A 50 -18.37 -14.34 13.12
N GLU A 51 -17.86 -14.79 11.98
CA GLU A 51 -16.72 -15.70 11.94
C GLU A 51 -15.48 -14.89 12.34
N GLU A 52 -15.40 -14.54 13.61
CA GLU A 52 -14.20 -13.92 14.16
C GLU A 52 -13.14 -15.02 14.26
N GLY A 53 -12.06 -14.84 13.48
CA GLY A 53 -10.87 -15.66 13.58
C GLY A 53 -10.23 -15.52 14.95
N LYS A 54 -9.56 -16.56 15.39
CA LYS A 54 -8.78 -16.60 16.64
C LYS A 54 -7.27 -16.61 16.38
N VAL A 55 -6.89 -16.71 15.13
CA VAL A 55 -5.49 -16.66 14.68
C VAL A 55 -5.25 -15.33 14.00
N PHE A 56 -4.23 -14.59 14.45
CA PHE A 56 -3.77 -13.34 13.87
C PHE A 56 -2.49 -13.61 13.06
N ASN A 57 -2.62 -13.65 11.74
CA ASN A 57 -1.54 -14.02 10.84
C ASN A 57 -0.73 -12.79 10.42
N ILE A 58 0.56 -12.78 10.74
CA ILE A 58 1.50 -11.71 10.41
C ILE A 58 2.55 -12.22 9.44
N TYR A 59 2.65 -11.56 8.26
CA TYR A 59 3.65 -11.86 7.25
C TYR A 59 4.83 -10.90 7.37
N ALA A 60 6.05 -11.45 7.47
CA ALA A 60 7.27 -10.68 7.62
C ALA A 60 8.43 -11.36 6.87
N TRP A 61 9.47 -10.58 6.50
CA TRP A 61 10.67 -11.14 5.85
C TRP A 61 11.77 -11.56 6.85
N ASN A 62 11.68 -11.11 8.11
CA ASN A 62 12.58 -11.47 9.18
C ASN A 62 11.88 -11.34 10.55
N GLU A 63 12.63 -11.59 11.63
CA GLU A 63 12.10 -11.56 13.00
C GLU A 63 12.19 -10.18 13.69
N GLU A 64 12.66 -9.12 13.01
CA GLU A 64 12.86 -7.81 13.62
C GLU A 64 11.54 -7.23 14.16
N PHE A 65 10.53 -7.17 13.30
CA PHE A 65 9.21 -6.66 13.70
C PHE A 65 8.56 -7.52 14.79
N LYS A 66 8.75 -8.83 14.73
CA LYS A 66 8.27 -9.74 15.79
C LYS A 66 8.83 -9.36 17.16
N GLY A 67 10.12 -9.03 17.24
CA GLY A 67 10.73 -8.57 18.49
C GLY A 67 10.12 -7.26 19.03
N PHE A 68 9.74 -6.31 18.15
CA PHE A 68 9.03 -5.11 18.57
C PHE A 68 7.59 -5.42 18.97
N PHE A 69 6.88 -6.23 18.20
CA PHE A 69 5.51 -6.64 18.51
C PHE A 69 5.42 -7.30 19.87
N GLU A 70 6.23 -8.32 20.15
CA GLU A 70 6.24 -9.04 21.42
C GLU A 70 6.62 -8.15 22.62
N LYS A 71 7.43 -7.12 22.40
CA LYS A 71 7.85 -6.17 23.44
C LYS A 71 6.78 -5.14 23.78
N TYR A 72 6.02 -4.67 22.82
CA TYR A 72 5.16 -3.49 22.98
C TYR A 72 3.67 -3.78 22.89
N TYR A 73 3.27 -4.93 22.37
CA TYR A 73 1.87 -5.30 22.20
C TYR A 73 1.46 -6.44 23.11
N THR A 74 0.31 -6.32 23.75
CA THR A 74 -0.28 -7.39 24.55
C THR A 74 -1.37 -8.06 23.73
N VAL A 75 -1.14 -9.32 23.38
CA VAL A 75 -2.12 -10.11 22.61
C VAL A 75 -3.37 -10.34 23.46
N PRO A 76 -4.59 -10.08 22.93
CA PRO A 76 -5.84 -10.35 23.64
C PRO A 76 -5.99 -11.83 24.01
N GLU A 77 -6.70 -12.08 25.09
CA GLU A 77 -7.00 -13.46 25.53
C GLU A 77 -7.79 -14.20 24.45
N GLY A 78 -7.37 -15.43 24.18
CA GLY A 78 -8.00 -16.29 23.16
C GLY A 78 -7.53 -16.07 21.73
N VAL A 79 -6.64 -15.10 21.49
CA VAL A 79 -6.02 -14.87 20.16
C VAL A 79 -4.64 -15.52 20.12
N THR A 80 -4.35 -16.23 19.04
CA THR A 80 -3.02 -16.79 18.76
C THR A 80 -2.36 -15.99 17.63
N VAL A 81 -1.15 -15.50 17.84
CA VAL A 81 -0.38 -14.83 16.78
C VAL A 81 0.44 -15.88 16.01
N ASN A 82 0.22 -15.95 14.70
CA ASN A 82 0.95 -16.81 13.80
C ASN A 82 1.88 -15.97 12.92
N TRP A 83 3.19 -16.27 12.96
CA TRP A 83 4.22 -15.57 12.21
C TRP A 83 4.59 -16.34 10.95
N ILE A 84 4.35 -15.78 9.78
CA ILE A 84 4.75 -16.32 8.49
C ILE A 84 6.00 -15.54 8.04
N ILE A 85 7.18 -16.06 8.40
CA ILE A 85 8.46 -15.42 8.11
C ILE A 85 9.07 -16.07 6.86
N THR A 86 9.22 -15.27 5.81
CA THR A 86 9.80 -15.68 4.52
C THR A 86 10.87 -14.68 4.12
N PRO A 87 12.14 -15.09 3.95
CA PRO A 87 13.21 -14.18 3.54
C PRO A 87 12.89 -13.45 2.22
N SER A 88 13.33 -12.19 2.10
CA SER A 88 13.12 -11.36 0.88
C SER A 88 13.97 -11.79 -0.32
N ALA A 89 14.89 -12.78 -0.14
CA ALA A 89 15.78 -13.21 -1.22
C ALA A 89 15.00 -13.61 -2.47
N ASP A 90 15.42 -13.09 -3.61
CA ASP A 90 14.85 -13.38 -4.95
C ASP A 90 13.32 -13.17 -5.05
N GLY A 91 12.76 -12.27 -4.23
CA GLY A 91 11.32 -11.96 -4.24
C GLY A 91 10.45 -12.98 -3.47
N ALA A 92 11.03 -13.98 -2.81
CA ALA A 92 10.28 -15.08 -2.20
C ALA A 92 9.24 -14.60 -1.16
N TYR A 93 9.54 -13.52 -0.42
CA TYR A 93 8.57 -12.94 0.50
C TYR A 93 7.34 -12.39 -0.20
N GLN A 94 7.55 -11.59 -1.25
CA GLN A 94 6.45 -10.98 -2.02
C GLN A 94 5.61 -12.07 -2.72
N ASP A 95 6.25 -13.08 -3.32
CA ASP A 95 5.55 -14.19 -3.97
C ASP A 95 4.65 -14.94 -2.97
N LYS A 96 5.15 -15.20 -1.77
CA LYS A 96 4.39 -15.88 -0.71
C LYS A 96 3.23 -15.03 -0.19
N LEU A 97 3.45 -13.73 -0.02
CA LEU A 97 2.41 -12.78 0.39
C LEU A 97 1.33 -12.65 -0.69
N ASP A 98 1.73 -12.51 -1.95
CA ASP A 98 0.81 -12.41 -3.09
C ASP A 98 -0.09 -13.64 -3.21
N GLU A 99 0.48 -14.85 -3.08
CA GLU A 99 -0.28 -16.10 -3.08
C GLU A 99 -1.38 -16.09 -1.99
N ALA A 100 -1.04 -15.64 -0.78
CA ALA A 100 -1.98 -15.56 0.32
C ALA A 100 -3.06 -14.49 0.08
N LEU A 101 -2.68 -13.29 -0.38
CA LEU A 101 -3.61 -12.20 -0.65
C LEU A 101 -4.56 -12.51 -1.82
N LEU A 102 -4.13 -13.24 -2.84
CA LEU A 102 -5.00 -13.70 -3.92
C LEU A 102 -6.09 -14.66 -3.44
N ASN A 103 -5.82 -15.38 -2.35
CA ASN A 103 -6.80 -16.29 -1.75
C ASN A 103 -7.60 -15.67 -0.59
N GLN A 104 -7.37 -14.39 -0.26
CA GLN A 104 -7.92 -13.71 0.93
C GLN A 104 -9.44 -13.82 1.07
N GLU A 105 -10.19 -13.71 -0.04
CA GLU A 105 -11.65 -13.78 -0.03
C GLU A 105 -12.17 -15.19 0.27
N ASN A 106 -11.42 -16.23 -0.11
CA ASN A 106 -11.81 -17.62 0.04
C ASN A 106 -11.22 -18.29 1.29
N ALA A 107 -10.30 -17.61 1.97
CA ALA A 107 -9.67 -18.13 3.18
C ALA A 107 -10.65 -18.15 4.34
N SER A 108 -10.52 -19.17 5.21
CA SER A 108 -11.24 -19.18 6.49
C SER A 108 -10.80 -18.00 7.36
N ALA A 109 -11.57 -17.64 8.36
CA ALA A 109 -11.24 -16.52 9.24
C ALA A 109 -9.83 -16.65 9.86
N ASP A 110 -9.42 -17.88 10.23
CA ASP A 110 -8.11 -18.15 10.84
C ASP A 110 -6.95 -18.28 9.83
N ASP A 111 -7.24 -18.30 8.54
CA ASP A 111 -6.23 -18.43 7.46
C ASP A 111 -5.99 -17.12 6.70
N LYS A 112 -6.74 -16.07 7.00
CA LYS A 112 -6.59 -14.74 6.35
C LYS A 112 -5.26 -14.09 6.71
N VAL A 113 -4.77 -13.25 5.81
CA VAL A 113 -3.68 -12.32 6.09
C VAL A 113 -4.26 -11.16 6.89
N ASP A 114 -3.84 -10.98 8.14
CA ASP A 114 -4.33 -9.89 9.00
C ASP A 114 -3.41 -8.68 8.98
N LEU A 115 -2.10 -8.93 8.99
CA LEU A 115 -1.08 -7.92 8.92
C LEU A 115 0.11 -8.40 8.08
N PHE A 116 0.69 -7.53 7.30
CA PHE A 116 1.93 -7.82 6.59
C PHE A 116 2.85 -6.61 6.54
N LEU A 117 4.13 -6.87 6.40
CA LEU A 117 5.13 -5.83 6.21
C LEU A 117 5.33 -5.56 4.71
N ALA A 118 5.59 -4.30 4.36
CA ALA A 118 5.94 -3.89 3.00
C ALA A 118 7.07 -2.87 3.03
N GLU A 119 8.04 -3.01 2.13
CA GLU A 119 9.11 -2.03 1.94
C GLU A 119 8.68 -0.94 0.97
N ALA A 120 9.25 0.25 1.13
CA ALA A 120 8.87 1.45 0.39
C ALA A 120 9.03 1.32 -1.14
N ASP A 121 9.93 0.46 -1.61
CA ASP A 121 10.22 0.26 -3.03
C ASP A 121 9.11 -0.50 -3.78
N TYR A 122 8.31 -1.31 -3.08
CA TYR A 122 7.20 -2.05 -3.67
C TYR A 122 5.85 -1.83 -2.97
N ILE A 123 5.77 -0.98 -1.93
CA ILE A 123 4.54 -0.77 -1.13
C ILE A 123 3.34 -0.33 -1.99
N GLN A 124 3.56 0.41 -3.06
CA GLN A 124 2.50 0.95 -3.92
C GLN A 124 1.63 -0.16 -4.51
N LYS A 125 2.21 -1.32 -4.84
CA LYS A 125 1.46 -2.50 -5.29
C LYS A 125 0.37 -2.88 -4.30
N TYR A 126 0.63 -2.75 -3.00
CA TYR A 126 -0.29 -3.15 -1.94
C TYR A 126 -1.22 -2.02 -1.54
N THR A 127 -0.77 -0.77 -1.51
CA THR A 127 -1.66 0.36 -1.18
C THR A 127 -2.77 0.54 -2.22
N GLU A 128 -2.50 0.24 -3.50
CA GLU A 128 -3.49 0.27 -4.57
C GLU A 128 -4.35 -1.01 -4.64
N SER A 129 -4.07 -1.99 -3.82
CA SER A 129 -4.82 -3.25 -3.82
C SER A 129 -6.15 -3.12 -3.06
N PRO A 130 -7.24 -3.70 -3.57
CA PRO A 130 -8.53 -3.70 -2.88
C PRO A 130 -8.54 -4.58 -1.62
N VAL A 131 -7.55 -5.46 -1.44
CA VAL A 131 -7.46 -6.31 -0.25
C VAL A 131 -6.88 -5.59 0.97
N THR A 132 -6.23 -4.42 0.79
CA THR A 132 -5.74 -3.60 1.89
C THR A 132 -6.82 -2.65 2.38
N GLN A 133 -6.96 -2.50 3.68
CA GLN A 133 -8.02 -1.72 4.29
C GLN A 133 -7.57 -0.29 4.62
N ASP A 134 -8.53 0.62 4.71
CA ASP A 134 -8.36 1.93 5.31
C ASP A 134 -8.11 1.76 6.81
N ILE A 135 -6.90 2.05 7.27
CA ILE A 135 -6.56 1.90 8.69
C ILE A 135 -7.23 2.96 9.56
N THR A 136 -7.72 4.06 8.99
CA THR A 136 -8.47 5.06 9.75
C THR A 136 -9.83 4.52 10.18
N ALA A 137 -10.45 3.68 9.35
CA ALA A 137 -11.65 2.93 9.69
C ALA A 137 -11.43 1.90 10.81
N LEU A 138 -10.18 1.44 10.99
CA LEU A 138 -9.76 0.58 12.10
C LEU A 138 -9.40 1.36 13.38
N GLY A 139 -9.56 2.69 13.38
CA GLY A 139 -9.31 3.55 14.53
C GLY A 139 -7.91 4.16 14.60
N VAL A 140 -7.04 3.95 13.61
CA VAL A 140 -5.72 4.57 13.53
C VAL A 140 -5.85 5.92 12.84
N THR A 141 -6.07 6.99 13.62
CA THR A 141 -6.40 8.33 13.10
C THR A 141 -5.38 9.42 13.46
N ASP A 142 -4.46 9.16 14.39
CA ASP A 142 -3.45 10.13 14.81
C ASP A 142 -2.09 9.82 14.18
N PHE A 143 -1.68 10.66 13.24
CA PHE A 143 -0.39 10.62 12.57
C PHE A 143 0.52 11.78 12.96
N SER A 144 0.19 12.55 14.01
CA SER A 144 0.91 13.78 14.41
C SER A 144 2.38 13.53 14.76
N ASN A 145 2.72 12.33 15.21
CA ASN A 145 4.08 11.91 15.57
C ASN A 145 4.78 11.07 14.48
N THR A 146 4.22 11.01 13.28
CA THR A 146 4.81 10.29 12.14
C THR A 146 5.41 11.27 11.13
N TYR A 147 6.42 10.83 10.38
CA TYR A 147 6.93 11.62 9.28
C TYR A 147 5.92 11.63 8.11
N ALA A 148 5.61 12.82 7.59
CA ALA A 148 4.59 12.98 6.55
C ALA A 148 4.86 12.09 5.30
N TYR A 149 6.13 11.92 4.92
CA TYR A 149 6.49 11.08 3.77
C TYR A 149 6.18 9.60 3.99
N THR A 150 6.23 9.09 5.23
CA THR A 150 5.88 7.69 5.53
C THR A 150 4.38 7.46 5.46
N VAL A 151 3.58 8.44 5.87
CA VAL A 151 2.12 8.40 5.70
C VAL A 151 1.76 8.43 4.22
N GLN A 152 2.41 9.33 3.45
CA GLN A 152 2.20 9.41 2.00
C GLN A 152 2.58 8.10 1.30
N ALA A 153 3.70 7.48 1.64
CA ALA A 153 4.13 6.21 1.06
C ALA A 153 3.16 5.06 1.38
N ALA A 154 2.49 5.10 2.53
CA ALA A 154 1.51 4.10 2.95
C ALA A 154 0.06 4.45 2.56
N SER A 155 -0.14 5.46 1.69
CA SER A 155 -1.45 5.86 1.18
C SER A 155 -1.61 5.44 -0.27
N ASP A 156 -2.86 5.17 -0.68
CA ASP A 156 -3.20 4.96 -2.08
C ASP A 156 -3.26 6.28 -2.88
N ALA A 157 -3.46 6.20 -4.20
CA ALA A 157 -3.53 7.37 -5.08
C ALA A 157 -4.69 8.33 -4.76
N SER A 158 -5.71 7.87 -4.02
CA SER A 158 -6.82 8.72 -3.55
C SER A 158 -6.55 9.37 -2.18
N GLY A 159 -5.42 9.03 -1.54
CA GLY A 159 -5.01 9.55 -0.25
C GLY A 159 -5.55 8.76 0.96
N VAL A 160 -6.13 7.59 0.73
CA VAL A 160 -6.56 6.70 1.82
C VAL A 160 -5.34 6.00 2.43
N VAL A 161 -5.18 6.13 3.74
CA VAL A 161 -4.04 5.55 4.46
C VAL A 161 -4.26 4.06 4.68
N LYS A 162 -3.37 3.23 4.15
CA LYS A 162 -3.46 1.76 4.16
C LYS A 162 -2.52 1.09 5.16
N GLY A 163 -1.61 1.85 5.75
CA GLY A 163 -0.64 1.30 6.69
C GLY A 163 0.07 2.35 7.52
N VAL A 164 0.88 1.91 8.47
CA VAL A 164 1.76 2.75 9.29
C VAL A 164 3.19 2.28 9.16
N SER A 165 4.12 3.21 9.18
CA SER A 165 5.54 2.88 9.20
C SER A 165 6.03 2.68 10.63
N PHE A 166 6.70 1.56 10.90
CA PHE A 166 7.39 1.34 12.17
C PHE A 166 8.86 1.74 12.13
N GLN A 167 9.38 2.09 10.94
CA GLN A 167 10.75 2.55 10.72
C GLN A 167 10.76 3.79 9.84
N CYS A 168 11.84 4.57 9.94
CA CYS A 168 12.18 5.58 8.95
C CYS A 168 13.62 5.32 8.48
N CYS A 169 13.81 5.27 7.15
CA CYS A 169 15.10 5.06 6.53
C CYS A 169 15.53 6.35 5.83
N PRO A 170 16.24 7.27 6.52
CA PRO A 170 16.70 8.49 5.89
C PRO A 170 17.77 8.15 4.86
N ALA A 171 17.60 8.66 3.64
CA ALA A 171 18.62 8.57 2.60
C ALA A 171 19.55 9.77 2.67
N ALA A 172 20.85 9.53 2.53
CA ALA A 172 21.85 10.56 2.47
C ALA A 172 22.98 10.18 1.52
N LEU A 173 23.58 11.19 0.89
CA LEU A 173 24.81 10.99 0.14
C LEU A 173 25.98 10.91 1.11
N ILE A 174 26.64 9.76 1.17
CA ILE A 174 27.85 9.54 1.97
C ILE A 174 29.05 9.73 1.03
N TYR A 175 29.97 10.61 1.42
CA TYR A 175 31.15 10.90 0.61
C TYR A 175 32.46 10.80 1.39
N ARG A 176 33.53 10.49 0.69
CA ARG A 176 34.90 10.51 1.25
C ARG A 176 35.41 11.94 1.28
N ARG A 177 35.61 12.50 2.46
CA ARG A 177 36.04 13.89 2.67
C ARG A 177 37.34 14.24 1.92
N SER A 178 38.31 13.33 1.90
CA SER A 178 39.56 13.53 1.17
C SER A 178 39.35 13.67 -0.35
N ILE A 179 38.45 12.89 -0.93
CA ILE A 179 38.11 12.99 -2.36
C ILE A 179 37.33 14.27 -2.64
N ALA A 180 36.34 14.60 -1.78
CA ALA A 180 35.61 15.85 -1.91
C ALA A 180 36.56 17.07 -1.89
N LYS A 181 37.52 17.09 -1.00
CA LYS A 181 38.52 18.15 -0.92
C LYS A 181 39.38 18.25 -2.18
N ASP A 182 39.76 17.11 -2.76
CA ASP A 182 40.54 17.10 -4.01
C ASP A 182 39.71 17.51 -5.23
N VAL A 183 38.47 16.98 -5.35
CA VAL A 183 37.61 17.20 -6.51
C VAL A 183 36.90 18.56 -6.44
N LEU A 184 36.35 18.90 -5.27
CA LEU A 184 35.47 20.05 -5.08
C LEU A 184 36.18 21.26 -4.44
N GLY A 185 37.40 21.06 -3.92
CA GLY A 185 38.14 22.06 -3.15
C GLY A 185 37.67 22.25 -1.71
N THR A 186 36.66 21.49 -1.28
CA THR A 186 36.08 21.55 0.06
C THR A 186 35.68 20.16 0.55
N ASP A 187 35.68 20.00 1.88
CA ASP A 187 35.11 18.83 2.57
C ASP A 187 34.02 19.21 3.58
N ASP A 188 33.59 20.46 3.56
CA ASP A 188 32.46 20.94 4.34
C ASP A 188 31.14 20.40 3.79
N PRO A 189 30.28 19.76 4.62
CA PRO A 189 29.05 19.13 4.14
C PRO A 189 28.07 20.10 3.47
N ALA A 190 27.95 21.34 3.95
CA ALA A 190 27.02 22.31 3.36
C ALA A 190 27.51 22.80 2.00
N GLU A 191 28.82 23.02 1.85
CA GLU A 191 29.42 23.40 0.58
C GLU A 191 29.39 22.23 -0.45
N VAL A 192 29.60 20.98 0.01
CA VAL A 192 29.47 19.79 -0.83
C VAL A 192 28.01 19.64 -1.28
N GLN A 193 27.04 19.78 -0.38
CA GLN A 193 25.63 19.73 -0.74
C GLN A 193 25.26 20.77 -1.79
N ALA A 194 25.73 22.01 -1.67
CA ALA A 194 25.47 23.08 -2.65
C ALA A 194 26.05 22.80 -4.06
N LYS A 195 27.07 21.93 -4.12
CA LYS A 195 27.69 21.49 -5.39
C LYS A 195 27.02 20.25 -5.99
N LEU A 196 26.08 19.62 -5.27
CA LEU A 196 25.41 18.36 -5.64
C LEU A 196 23.88 18.45 -5.57
N ASP A 197 23.31 19.67 -5.46
CA ASP A 197 21.88 19.91 -5.22
C ASP A 197 20.98 19.74 -6.46
N SER A 198 21.56 19.39 -7.61
CA SER A 198 20.84 19.06 -8.83
C SER A 198 21.56 17.97 -9.62
N TRP A 199 20.84 17.29 -10.50
CA TRP A 199 21.44 16.28 -11.37
C TRP A 199 22.48 16.86 -12.34
N ASP A 200 22.30 18.08 -12.81
CA ASP A 200 23.28 18.74 -13.68
C ASP A 200 24.60 19.00 -12.94
N LYS A 201 24.52 19.50 -11.70
CA LYS A 201 25.70 19.69 -10.86
C LYS A 201 26.34 18.35 -10.47
N PHE A 202 25.52 17.35 -10.13
CA PHE A 202 26.00 16.00 -9.83
C PHE A 202 26.80 15.44 -11.03
N ASN A 203 26.26 15.54 -12.24
CA ASN A 203 26.93 15.07 -13.45
C ASN A 203 28.21 15.83 -13.76
N ALA A 204 28.25 17.15 -13.55
CA ALA A 204 29.47 17.96 -13.70
C ALA A 204 30.54 17.51 -12.71
N VAL A 205 30.20 17.32 -11.44
CA VAL A 205 31.12 16.82 -10.41
C VAL A 205 31.58 15.40 -10.73
N ALA A 206 30.71 14.55 -11.28
CA ALA A 206 31.06 13.20 -11.71
C ALA A 206 32.14 13.22 -12.82
N ALA A 207 32.03 14.16 -13.78
CA ALA A 207 33.03 14.35 -14.83
C ALA A 207 34.37 14.82 -14.27
N ASP A 208 34.36 15.75 -13.31
CA ASP A 208 35.58 16.23 -12.64
C ASP A 208 36.23 15.13 -11.80
N ALA A 209 35.45 14.34 -11.08
CA ALA A 209 35.92 13.18 -10.33
C ALA A 209 36.58 12.13 -11.26
N LYS A 210 35.92 11.82 -12.38
CA LYS A 210 36.43 10.89 -13.38
C LYS A 210 37.75 11.37 -13.97
N ALA A 211 37.90 12.67 -14.28
CA ALA A 211 39.13 13.25 -14.79
C ALA A 211 40.30 13.10 -13.80
N LYS A 212 40.03 12.98 -12.53
CA LYS A 212 40.99 12.72 -11.44
C LYS A 212 41.16 11.23 -11.07
N GLY A 213 40.47 10.33 -11.80
CA GLY A 213 40.55 8.89 -11.59
C GLY A 213 39.68 8.36 -10.46
N TYR A 214 38.66 9.13 -10.02
CA TYR A 214 37.69 8.70 -9.03
C TYR A 214 36.37 8.27 -9.69
N LEU A 215 35.65 7.32 -9.05
CA LEU A 215 34.28 6.99 -9.38
C LEU A 215 33.34 7.83 -8.50
N MET A 216 32.24 8.32 -9.09
CA MET A 216 31.27 9.15 -8.37
C MET A 216 30.42 8.32 -7.41
N THR A 217 30.06 7.11 -7.81
CA THR A 217 29.30 6.17 -6.99
C THR A 217 30.03 4.82 -6.93
N ALA A 218 29.79 4.07 -5.89
CA ALA A 218 30.35 2.72 -5.69
C ALA A 218 29.35 1.60 -5.94
N ASP A 219 28.13 1.95 -6.39
CA ASP A 219 27.04 1.01 -6.62
C ASP A 219 27.16 0.44 -8.06
N GLU A 220 27.05 -0.89 -8.19
CA GLU A 220 27.04 -1.56 -9.49
C GLU A 220 25.83 -1.14 -10.34
N ALA A 221 24.71 -0.77 -9.73
CA ALA A 221 23.53 -0.25 -10.43
C ALA A 221 23.75 1.13 -11.07
N ALA A 222 24.85 1.79 -10.74
CA ALA A 222 25.21 3.12 -11.29
C ALA A 222 26.18 3.05 -12.49
N ASN A 223 26.47 1.87 -13.02
CA ASN A 223 27.34 1.66 -14.20
C ASN A 223 26.55 1.58 -15.51
#